data_9ca1dd887dc84413c5bfc3e229300f24
#
_entry.id   9ca1dd887dc84413c5bfc3e229300f24
#
_cell.length_a   1.000
_cell.length_b   1.000
_cell.length_c   1.000
_cell.angle_alpha   90.00
_cell.angle_beta   90.00
_cell.angle_gamma   90.00
#
_symmetry.space_group_name_H-M   'P 1'
#
loop_
_entity.id
_entity.type
_entity.pdbx_description
1 polymer ?
#
loop_
_entity_poly.entity_id
_entity_poly.type
_entity_poly.pdbx_seq_one_letter_code
_entity_poly.pdbx_strand_id
1 'polypeptide(L)' 'MALTVPGKPYTIAVKPAADIMEESEIFDWVQLNIGEYGRDYEISYDDEIELTVYYFPTEQQALLFALRWAQ' A
#
# COMPACT_ATOMS: atom_id res chain seq x y z
N MET A 1 -11.73 -10.78 -9.37
CA MET A 1 -11.88 -11.27 -7.98
C MET A 1 -11.00 -10.44 -7.07
N ALA A 2 -11.57 -9.88 -6.03
CA ALA A 2 -10.79 -9.10 -5.09
C ALA A 2 -9.89 -10.02 -4.26
N LEU A 3 -8.60 -9.70 -4.20
CA LEU A 3 -7.68 -10.41 -3.34
C LEU A 3 -7.85 -9.88 -1.92
N THR A 4 -7.96 -10.79 -0.96
CA THR A 4 -7.97 -10.43 0.44
C THR A 4 -6.76 -11.05 1.12
N VAL A 5 -6.13 -10.28 1.99
CA VAL A 5 -5.00 -10.76 2.77
C VAL A 5 -5.49 -10.93 4.21
N PRO A 6 -5.40 -12.15 4.77
CA PRO A 6 -5.84 -12.38 6.15
C PRO A 6 -5.18 -11.43 7.13
N GLY A 7 -5.98 -10.83 8.00
CA GLY A 7 -5.49 -9.87 8.98
C GLY A 7 -5.20 -8.47 8.45
N LYS A 8 -5.39 -8.24 7.14
CA LYS A 8 -5.14 -6.92 6.52
C LYS A 8 -6.30 -6.55 5.59
N PRO A 9 -7.50 -6.28 6.16
CA PRO A 9 -8.71 -6.06 5.36
C PRO A 9 -8.83 -4.67 4.74
N TYR A 10 -8.02 -3.71 5.15
CA TYR A 10 -8.12 -2.33 4.68
C TYR A 10 -7.18 -2.12 3.52
N THR A 11 -7.72 -1.73 2.36
CA THR A 11 -6.96 -1.62 1.12
C THR A 11 -6.97 -0.21 0.59
N ILE A 12 -5.83 0.22 0.03
CA ILE A 12 -5.69 1.49 -0.67
C ILE A 12 -5.04 1.20 -2.01
N ALA A 13 -5.68 1.60 -3.09
CA ALA A 13 -5.15 1.45 -4.44
C ALA A 13 -4.55 2.78 -4.90
N VAL A 14 -3.33 2.72 -5.43
CA VAL A 14 -2.63 3.91 -5.91
C VAL A 14 -2.01 3.61 -7.27
N LYS A 15 -1.74 4.65 -8.05
CA LYS A 15 -1.00 4.48 -9.30
C LYS A 15 0.38 3.92 -9.02
N PRO A 16 0.91 3.04 -9.89
CA PRO A 16 2.29 2.57 -9.73
C PRO A 16 3.25 3.76 -9.71
N ALA A 17 4.35 3.61 -8.97
CA ALA A 17 5.37 4.64 -8.90
C ALA A 17 5.90 4.96 -10.30
N ALA A 18 6.11 6.25 -10.58
CA ALA A 18 6.56 6.71 -11.89
C ALA A 18 7.98 6.27 -12.20
N ASP A 19 8.81 6.15 -11.16
CA ASP A 19 10.21 5.75 -11.29
C ASP A 19 10.69 5.12 -9.99
N ILE A 20 11.94 4.65 -10.00
CA ILE A 20 12.53 3.96 -8.85
C ILE A 20 12.73 4.89 -7.65
N MET A 21 12.90 6.18 -7.88
CA MET A 21 13.06 7.13 -6.79
C MET A 21 11.76 7.33 -6.03
N GLU A 22 10.65 7.44 -6.75
CA GLU A 22 9.33 7.54 -6.13
C GLU A 22 8.98 6.27 -5.39
N GLU A 23 9.27 5.10 -5.98
CA GLU A 23 9.06 3.82 -5.32
C GLU A 23 9.85 3.73 -4.02
N SER A 24 11.10 4.16 -4.03
CA SER A 24 11.95 4.19 -2.85
C SER A 24 11.41 5.13 -1.76
N GLU A 25 10.89 6.29 -2.15
CA GLU A 25 10.29 7.24 -1.21
C GLU A 25 9.06 6.65 -0.53
N ILE A 26 8.19 5.99 -1.31
CA ILE A 26 7.01 5.33 -0.77
C ILE A 26 7.42 4.23 0.21
N PHE A 27 8.36 3.39 -0.19
CA PHE A 27 8.85 2.30 0.64
C PHE A 27 9.43 2.81 1.96
N ASP A 28 10.28 3.83 1.90
CA ASP A 28 10.90 4.41 3.09
C ASP A 28 9.84 4.99 4.04
N TRP A 29 8.87 5.70 3.48
CA TRP A 29 7.78 6.28 4.27
C TRP A 29 6.97 5.19 4.98
N VAL A 30 6.62 4.14 4.26
CA VAL A 30 5.83 3.03 4.81
C VAL A 30 6.61 2.29 5.88
N GLN A 31 7.92 2.05 5.66
CA GLN A 31 8.79 1.45 6.67
C GLN A 31 8.78 2.24 7.97
N LEU A 32 8.88 3.58 7.87
CA LEU A 32 8.92 4.45 9.04
C LEU A 32 7.59 4.57 9.75
N ASN A 33 6.49 4.58 9.02
CA ASN A 33 5.17 4.93 9.57
C ASN A 33 4.25 3.74 9.79
N ILE A 34 4.46 2.65 9.07
CA ILE A 34 3.59 1.46 9.13
C ILE A 34 4.33 0.25 9.69
N GLY A 35 5.49 -0.09 9.10
CA GLY A 35 6.25 -1.25 9.53
C GLY A 35 6.90 -1.98 8.37
N GLU A 36 7.08 -3.30 8.52
CA GLU A 36 7.78 -4.11 7.53
C GLU A 36 6.84 -4.78 6.55
N TYR A 37 7.25 -4.80 5.29
CA TYR A 37 6.55 -5.52 4.23
C TYR A 37 6.43 -7.01 4.57
N GLY A 38 5.25 -7.56 4.36
CA GLY A 38 4.97 -8.95 4.60
C GLY A 38 4.52 -9.25 6.01
N ARG A 39 4.97 -8.47 7.00
CA ARG A 39 4.55 -8.62 8.38
C ARG A 39 3.45 -7.63 8.74
N ASP A 40 3.68 -6.36 8.44
CA ASP A 40 2.79 -5.27 8.87
C ASP A 40 1.89 -4.76 7.76
N TYR A 41 2.24 -5.02 6.52
CA TYR A 41 1.42 -4.67 5.37
C TYR A 41 1.78 -5.57 4.18
N GLU A 42 0.90 -5.60 3.16
CA GLU A 42 1.13 -6.34 1.94
C GLU A 42 0.91 -5.44 0.73
N ILE A 43 1.48 -5.83 -0.40
CA ILE A 43 1.36 -5.10 -1.66
C ILE A 43 1.04 -6.10 -2.76
N SER A 44 0.12 -5.73 -3.66
CA SER A 44 -0.08 -6.47 -4.91
C SER A 44 -0.31 -5.49 -6.05
N TYR A 45 -0.05 -5.93 -7.27
CA TYR A 45 -0.34 -5.14 -8.45
C TYR A 45 -1.54 -5.75 -9.17
N ASP A 46 -2.54 -4.92 -9.44
CA ASP A 46 -3.73 -5.35 -10.18
C ASP A 46 -3.61 -4.83 -11.61
N ASP A 47 -3.30 -5.72 -12.54
CA ASP A 47 -3.08 -5.35 -13.93
C ASP A 47 -4.36 -5.09 -14.71
N GLU A 48 -5.52 -5.49 -14.21
CA GLU A 48 -6.80 -5.13 -14.84
C GLU A 48 -7.10 -3.65 -14.70
N ILE A 49 -6.83 -3.09 -13.52
CA ILE A 49 -7.06 -1.67 -13.24
C ILE A 49 -5.78 -0.85 -13.27
N GLU A 50 -4.64 -1.51 -13.45
CA GLU A 50 -3.31 -0.89 -13.50
C GLU A 50 -2.98 -0.06 -12.27
N LEU A 51 -3.32 -0.61 -11.08
CA LEU A 51 -3.04 0.04 -9.81
C LEU A 51 -2.27 -0.89 -8.89
N THR A 52 -1.46 -0.31 -8.03
CA THR A 52 -0.81 -1.02 -6.93
C THR A 52 -1.73 -0.95 -5.72
N VAL A 53 -1.99 -2.09 -5.10
CA VAL A 53 -2.90 -2.19 -3.96
C VAL A 53 -2.09 -2.50 -2.71
N TYR A 54 -2.25 -1.67 -1.69
CA TYR A 54 -1.64 -1.85 -0.39
C TYR A 54 -2.69 -2.36 0.59
N TYR A 55 -2.31 -3.33 1.43
CA TYR A 55 -3.19 -3.98 2.39
C TYR A 55 -2.69 -3.70 3.79
N PHE A 56 -3.57 -3.16 4.64
CA PHE A 56 -3.21 -2.76 6.01
C PHE A 56 -4.09 -3.48 7.04
N PRO A 57 -3.54 -3.73 8.24
CA PRO A 57 -4.30 -4.39 9.31
C PRO A 57 -5.29 -3.47 10.01
N THR A 58 -5.11 -2.15 9.95
CA THR A 58 -6.01 -1.20 10.62
C THR A 58 -6.44 -0.11 9.66
N GLU A 59 -7.64 0.43 9.91
CA GLU A 59 -8.17 1.56 9.15
C GLU A 59 -7.30 2.79 9.31
N GLN A 60 -6.77 3.02 10.52
CA GLN A 60 -5.92 4.17 10.81
C GLN A 60 -4.68 4.18 9.92
N GLN A 61 -4.03 3.04 9.77
CA GLN A 61 -2.86 2.92 8.90
C GLN A 61 -3.20 3.16 7.43
N ALA A 62 -4.34 2.60 6.98
CA ALA A 62 -4.81 2.80 5.62
C ALA A 62 -5.10 4.27 5.33
N LEU A 63 -5.76 4.96 6.25
CA LEU A 63 -6.05 6.39 6.11
C LEU A 63 -4.79 7.23 6.10
N LEU A 64 -3.84 6.91 6.95
CA LEU A 64 -2.56 7.61 7.00
C LEU A 64 -1.82 7.49 5.67
N PHE A 65 -1.77 6.29 5.11
CA PHE A 65 -1.16 6.05 3.81
C PHE A 65 -1.91 6.82 2.70
N ALA A 66 -3.23 6.76 2.70
CA ALA A 66 -4.06 7.42 1.69
C ALA A 66 -3.85 8.94 1.69
N LEU A 67 -3.76 9.55 2.86
CA LEU A 67 -3.54 10.99 2.98
C LEU A 67 -2.20 11.42 2.38
N ARG A 68 -1.21 10.55 2.42
CA ARG A 68 0.13 10.87 1.91
C ARG A 68 0.29 10.53 0.42
N TRP A 69 -0.27 9.41 -0.04
CA TRP A 69 0.07 8.85 -1.35
C TRP A 69 -1.09 8.68 -2.32
N ALA A 70 -2.33 8.61 -1.85
CA ALA A 70 -3.50 8.31 -2.68
C ALA A 70 -4.31 9.57 -3.04
N GLN A 71 -3.64 10.64 -3.37
CA GLN A 71 -4.31 11.88 -3.76
C GLN A 71 -4.33 12.08 -5.26
#